data_6c462f8d465f9633751a037f8c19bc4a
#
_entry.id   6c462f8d465f9633751a037f8c19bc4a
#
_cell.length_a   1.000
_cell.length_b   1.000
_cell.length_c   1.000
_cell.angle_alpha   90.00
_cell.angle_beta   90.00
_cell.angle_gamma   90.00
#
_symmetry.space_group_name_H-M   'P 1'
#
loop_
_entity.id
_entity.type
_entity.pdbx_description
1 polymer ?
#
loop_
_entity_poly.entity_id
_entity_poly.type
_entity_poly.pdbx_seq_one_letter_code
_entity_poly.pdbx_strand_id
1 'polypeptide(L)'
;MTETPSQIVYVLTNPAMLGLVKIGKTTQLEVEDRMKQLFSTGVPVPFDCAFACQVKDAAEVERSLHFAFGDHRINPNREVFKIDPERVIAVLKLLKVQDITAQLEQTLEADVTAADKQSAQNLKDARRPRMNFHELGIPTGLVLLFKDGQSQVTVVSDKKVELDRTVCSLTAATRKLLGLPDDYPLQPSPHWTFNGQSLKALYEAVHDGGE
;
A
#
# COMPACT_ATOMS: atom_id res chain seq x y z
N MET A 1 2.21 -42.94 6.44
CA MET A 1 1.29 -42.07 5.70
C MET A 1 2.10 -40.85 5.30
N THR A 2 2.48 -40.74 4.05
CA THR A 2 3.15 -39.56 3.52
C THR A 2 2.12 -38.44 3.47
N GLU A 3 2.21 -37.46 4.35
CA GLU A 3 1.36 -36.27 4.28
C GLU A 3 1.61 -35.59 2.92
N THR A 4 0.54 -35.43 2.17
CA THR A 4 0.62 -34.66 0.93
C THR A 4 0.96 -33.22 1.29
N PRO A 5 2.00 -32.61 0.70
CA PRO A 5 2.40 -31.24 1.04
C PRO A 5 1.24 -30.28 0.84
N SER A 6 1.08 -29.38 1.79
CA SER A 6 0.01 -28.36 1.74
C SER A 6 0.10 -27.55 0.45
N GLN A 7 -1.01 -27.46 -0.23
CA GLN A 7 -1.15 -26.76 -1.51
C GLN A 7 -1.62 -25.31 -1.26
N ILE A 8 -0.92 -24.35 -1.84
CA ILE A 8 -1.07 -22.92 -1.54
C ILE A 8 -1.45 -22.18 -2.83
N VAL A 9 -2.47 -21.32 -2.71
CA VAL A 9 -2.77 -20.28 -3.71
C VAL A 9 -2.56 -18.92 -3.08
N TYR A 10 -1.93 -18.00 -3.83
CA TYR A 10 -1.60 -16.67 -3.35
C TYR A 10 -2.02 -15.58 -4.33
N VAL A 11 -2.27 -14.41 -3.77
CA VAL A 11 -2.58 -13.15 -4.46
C VAL A 11 -1.54 -12.13 -4.04
N LEU A 12 -0.71 -11.68 -4.98
CA LEU A 12 0.33 -10.70 -4.72
C LEU A 12 0.06 -9.41 -5.48
N THR A 13 0.42 -8.31 -4.84
CA THR A 13 0.45 -6.98 -5.45
C THR A 13 1.87 -6.43 -5.44
N ASN A 14 2.14 -5.41 -6.25
CA ASN A 14 3.44 -4.78 -6.28
C ASN A 14 3.31 -3.27 -6.38
N PRO A 15 3.96 -2.50 -5.48
CA PRO A 15 3.90 -1.03 -5.53
C PRO A 15 4.36 -0.42 -6.86
N ALA A 16 5.24 -1.09 -7.61
CA ALA A 16 5.66 -0.64 -8.94
C ALA A 16 4.67 -0.99 -10.06
N MET A 17 3.68 -1.86 -9.81
CA MET A 17 2.74 -2.38 -10.80
C MET A 17 1.29 -2.17 -10.36
N LEU A 18 0.85 -0.90 -10.30
CA LEU A 18 -0.48 -0.53 -9.79
C LEU A 18 -1.62 -1.15 -10.57
N GLY A 19 -2.62 -1.61 -9.84
CA GLY A 19 -3.83 -2.23 -10.40
C GLY A 19 -3.55 -3.59 -11.03
N LEU A 20 -2.33 -4.10 -10.87
CA LEU A 20 -1.95 -5.43 -11.31
C LEU A 20 -1.86 -6.39 -10.14
N VAL A 21 -2.43 -7.55 -10.33
CA VAL A 21 -2.47 -8.63 -9.34
C VAL A 21 -1.84 -9.87 -9.95
N LYS A 22 -0.94 -10.51 -9.21
CA LYS A 22 -0.45 -11.84 -9.58
C LYS A 22 -1.24 -12.89 -8.80
N ILE A 23 -1.84 -13.83 -9.52
CA ILE A 23 -2.50 -15.01 -8.97
C ILE A 23 -1.63 -16.22 -9.29
N GLY A 24 -1.16 -16.92 -8.27
CA GLY A 24 -0.29 -18.06 -8.47
C GLY A 24 -0.47 -19.12 -7.38
N LYS A 25 0.23 -20.25 -7.59
CA LYS A 25 0.25 -21.37 -6.65
C LYS A 25 1.66 -21.80 -6.30
N THR A 26 1.78 -22.51 -5.21
CA THR A 26 3.00 -23.20 -4.77
C THR A 26 2.62 -24.33 -3.81
N THR A 27 3.62 -25.09 -3.39
CA THR A 27 3.49 -26.06 -2.28
C THR A 27 4.26 -25.55 -1.07
N GLN A 28 3.99 -26.11 0.11
CA GLN A 28 4.72 -25.77 1.34
C GLN A 28 6.23 -26.02 1.21
N LEU A 29 6.63 -27.00 0.40
CA LEU A 29 8.05 -27.35 0.18
C LEU A 29 8.78 -26.39 -0.74
N GLU A 30 8.03 -25.73 -1.67
CA GLU A 30 8.58 -24.89 -2.73
C GLU A 30 8.37 -23.39 -2.46
N VAL A 31 7.71 -23.04 -1.37
CA VAL A 31 7.25 -21.68 -1.11
C VAL A 31 8.42 -20.68 -1.03
N GLU A 32 9.49 -21.04 -0.36
CA GLU A 32 10.67 -20.16 -0.21
C GLU A 32 11.35 -19.91 -1.56
N ASP A 33 11.63 -20.97 -2.31
CA ASP A 33 12.26 -20.85 -3.63
C ASP A 33 11.36 -20.09 -4.60
N ARG A 34 10.05 -20.30 -4.52
CA ARG A 34 9.08 -19.59 -5.34
C ARG A 34 9.04 -18.09 -5.04
N MET A 35 9.07 -17.72 -3.78
CA MET A 35 9.07 -16.31 -3.37
C MET A 35 10.39 -15.62 -3.78
N LYS A 36 11.52 -16.28 -3.63
CA LYS A 36 12.83 -15.77 -4.13
C LYS A 36 12.82 -15.54 -5.63
N GLN A 37 12.26 -16.46 -6.41
CA GLN A 37 12.15 -16.31 -7.87
C GLN A 37 11.26 -15.13 -8.29
N LEU A 38 10.24 -14.79 -7.50
CA LEU A 38 9.35 -13.66 -7.76
C LEU A 38 10.06 -12.32 -7.57
N PHE A 39 10.92 -12.20 -6.57
CA PHE A 39 11.75 -11.02 -6.36
C PHE A 39 13.12 -11.22 -7.06
N SER A 40 13.07 -11.26 -8.38
CA SER A 40 14.26 -11.33 -9.24
C SER A 40 14.58 -9.97 -9.86
N THR A 41 15.70 -9.90 -10.60
CA THR A 41 16.20 -8.68 -11.24
C THR A 41 15.21 -7.94 -12.16
N GLY A 42 14.09 -8.58 -12.50
CA GLY A 42 13.05 -7.97 -13.34
C GLY A 42 11.98 -7.19 -12.57
N VAL A 43 12.03 -7.17 -11.24
CA VAL A 43 11.03 -6.50 -10.38
C VAL A 43 11.72 -5.42 -9.54
N PRO A 44 11.34 -4.14 -9.67
CA PRO A 44 12.07 -3.04 -9.04
C PRO A 44 11.89 -2.95 -7.52
N VAL A 45 10.83 -3.53 -6.96
CA VAL A 45 10.54 -3.59 -5.52
C VAL A 45 9.85 -4.90 -5.18
N PRO A 46 9.92 -5.37 -3.92
CA PRO A 46 9.28 -6.60 -3.47
C PRO A 46 7.77 -6.61 -3.73
N PHE A 47 7.21 -7.81 -3.82
CA PHE A 47 5.77 -8.01 -3.80
C PHE A 47 5.23 -7.91 -2.38
N ASP A 48 4.02 -7.38 -2.25
CA ASP A 48 3.21 -7.46 -1.03
C ASP A 48 2.29 -8.68 -1.14
N CYS A 49 2.09 -9.42 -0.05
CA CYS A 49 1.13 -10.51 0.02
C CYS A 49 -0.25 -9.94 0.35
N ALA A 50 -1.12 -9.80 -0.65
CA ALA A 50 -2.49 -9.37 -0.41
C ALA A 50 -3.33 -10.47 0.26
N PHE A 51 -3.09 -11.75 -0.12
CA PHE A 51 -3.73 -12.91 0.48
C PHE A 51 -3.01 -14.19 0.12
N ALA A 52 -2.98 -15.16 1.04
CA ALA A 52 -2.52 -16.51 0.76
C ALA A 52 -3.29 -17.52 1.61
N CYS A 53 -3.65 -18.64 1.00
CA CYS A 53 -4.37 -19.69 1.71
C CYS A 53 -3.97 -21.09 1.23
N GLN A 54 -4.10 -22.05 2.14
CA GLN A 54 -4.09 -23.45 1.81
C GLN A 54 -5.44 -23.85 1.20
N VAL A 55 -5.39 -24.65 0.15
CA VAL A 55 -6.55 -25.19 -0.54
C VAL A 55 -6.39 -26.70 -0.77
N LYS A 56 -7.47 -27.39 -1.12
CA LYS A 56 -7.42 -28.84 -1.38
C LYS A 56 -6.67 -29.19 -2.65
N ASP A 57 -6.84 -28.39 -3.70
CA ASP A 57 -6.18 -28.56 -5.00
C ASP A 57 -5.81 -27.18 -5.56
N ALA A 58 -4.54 -26.80 -5.40
CA ALA A 58 -4.06 -25.50 -5.85
C ALA A 58 -4.03 -25.37 -7.36
N ALA A 59 -3.81 -26.48 -8.09
CA ALA A 59 -3.77 -26.46 -9.53
C ALA A 59 -5.17 -26.22 -10.13
N GLU A 60 -6.18 -26.84 -9.56
CA GLU A 60 -7.57 -26.64 -9.98
C GLU A 60 -8.06 -25.24 -9.62
N VAL A 61 -7.80 -24.78 -8.39
CA VAL A 61 -8.23 -23.45 -7.92
C VAL A 61 -7.57 -22.35 -8.74
N GLU A 62 -6.24 -22.40 -8.96
CA GLU A 62 -5.54 -21.42 -9.79
C GLU A 62 -6.09 -21.39 -11.22
N ARG A 63 -6.26 -22.55 -11.88
CA ARG A 63 -6.81 -22.65 -13.22
C ARG A 63 -8.22 -22.07 -13.31
N SER A 64 -9.06 -22.36 -12.32
CA SER A 64 -10.42 -21.84 -12.24
C SER A 64 -10.44 -20.31 -12.05
N LEU A 65 -9.57 -19.76 -11.22
CA LEU A 65 -9.40 -18.31 -11.06
C LEU A 65 -8.89 -17.65 -12.35
N HIS A 66 -7.90 -18.26 -13.00
CA HIS A 66 -7.38 -17.77 -14.27
C HIS A 66 -8.44 -17.79 -15.38
N PHE A 67 -9.33 -18.77 -15.39
CA PHE A 67 -10.47 -18.83 -16.29
C PHE A 67 -11.54 -17.78 -15.95
N ALA A 68 -11.94 -17.72 -14.69
CA ALA A 68 -12.99 -16.80 -14.25
C ALA A 68 -12.61 -15.32 -14.43
N PHE A 69 -11.33 -14.99 -14.32
CA PHE A 69 -10.80 -13.63 -14.50
C PHE A 69 -10.02 -13.45 -15.80
N GLY A 70 -10.20 -14.34 -16.77
CA GLY A 70 -9.45 -14.37 -18.03
C GLY A 70 -9.50 -13.05 -18.82
N ASP A 71 -10.66 -12.38 -18.84
CA ASP A 71 -10.84 -11.08 -19.51
C ASP A 71 -9.99 -9.95 -18.90
N HIS A 72 -9.54 -10.11 -17.67
CA HIS A 72 -8.66 -9.18 -16.97
C HIS A 72 -7.18 -9.52 -17.11
N ARG A 73 -6.84 -10.65 -17.74
CA ARG A 73 -5.46 -11.12 -17.89
C ARG A 73 -4.72 -10.26 -18.92
N ILE A 74 -3.59 -9.67 -18.52
CA ILE A 74 -2.83 -8.75 -19.40
C ILE A 74 -2.11 -9.51 -20.52
N ASN A 75 -1.55 -10.66 -20.20
CA ASN A 75 -0.81 -11.49 -21.14
C ASN A 75 -1.16 -12.97 -20.89
N PRO A 76 -1.63 -13.71 -21.90
CA PRO A 76 -2.04 -15.11 -21.73
C PRO A 76 -0.91 -16.03 -21.25
N ASN A 77 0.37 -15.64 -21.44
CA ASN A 77 1.53 -16.39 -20.96
C ASN A 77 2.02 -15.96 -19.57
N ARG A 78 1.33 -15.04 -18.90
CA ARG A 78 1.70 -14.53 -17.58
C ARG A 78 0.51 -14.61 -16.62
N GLU A 79 0.80 -14.79 -15.34
CA GLU A 79 -0.19 -14.94 -14.26
C GLU A 79 -0.52 -13.57 -13.61
N VAL A 80 -0.63 -12.52 -14.46
CA VAL A 80 -0.86 -11.14 -14.03
C VAL A 80 -2.15 -10.60 -14.62
N PHE A 81 -2.98 -10.02 -13.77
CA PHE A 81 -4.33 -9.58 -14.06
C PHE A 81 -4.51 -8.11 -13.69
N LYS A 82 -5.26 -7.36 -14.49
CA LYS A 82 -5.68 -6.00 -14.17
C LYS A 82 -7.04 -6.05 -13.46
N ILE A 83 -7.02 -6.25 -12.16
CA ILE A 83 -8.23 -6.47 -11.36
C ILE A 83 -7.99 -5.99 -9.91
N ASP A 84 -9.07 -5.65 -9.22
CA ASP A 84 -9.03 -5.42 -7.78
C ASP A 84 -8.73 -6.76 -7.05
N PRO A 85 -7.69 -6.83 -6.20
CA PRO A 85 -7.34 -8.05 -5.47
C PRO A 85 -8.49 -8.59 -4.62
N GLU A 86 -9.35 -7.71 -4.06
CA GLU A 86 -10.49 -8.13 -3.22
C GLU A 86 -11.47 -9.05 -3.96
N ARG A 87 -11.62 -8.91 -5.26
CA ARG A 87 -12.47 -9.81 -6.05
C ARG A 87 -11.95 -11.25 -6.07
N VAL A 88 -10.64 -11.41 -6.16
CA VAL A 88 -9.98 -12.73 -6.11
C VAL A 88 -10.00 -13.29 -4.70
N ILE A 89 -9.67 -12.44 -3.72
CA ILE A 89 -9.66 -12.78 -2.29
C ILE A 89 -11.03 -13.26 -1.83
N ALA A 90 -12.11 -12.60 -2.25
CA ALA A 90 -13.47 -13.02 -1.92
C ALA A 90 -13.77 -14.46 -2.36
N VAL A 91 -13.33 -14.87 -3.56
CA VAL A 91 -13.47 -16.25 -4.04
C VAL A 91 -12.60 -17.21 -3.23
N LEU A 92 -11.33 -16.84 -2.97
CA LEU A 92 -10.41 -17.67 -2.20
C LEU A 92 -10.87 -17.87 -0.75
N LYS A 93 -11.49 -16.86 -0.13
CA LYS A 93 -12.09 -16.98 1.21
C LYS A 93 -13.15 -18.09 1.30
N LEU A 94 -13.84 -18.42 0.20
CA LEU A 94 -14.81 -19.53 0.14
C LEU A 94 -14.13 -20.90 0.01
N LEU A 95 -12.94 -20.95 -0.60
CA LEU A 95 -12.23 -22.18 -0.95
C LEU A 95 -11.14 -22.55 0.05
N LYS A 96 -10.76 -21.63 0.92
CA LYS A 96 -9.63 -21.79 1.84
C LYS A 96 -9.88 -22.88 2.88
N VAL A 97 -8.88 -23.69 3.11
CA VAL A 97 -8.78 -24.60 4.27
C VAL A 97 -8.19 -23.85 5.45
N GLN A 98 -7.14 -23.08 5.22
CA GLN A 98 -6.45 -22.27 6.21
C GLN A 98 -5.89 -20.98 5.58
N ASP A 99 -6.00 -19.88 6.31
CA ASP A 99 -5.36 -18.62 5.96
C ASP A 99 -3.88 -18.66 6.41
N ILE A 100 -2.97 -18.38 5.47
CA ILE A 100 -1.54 -18.38 5.73
C ILE A 100 -0.89 -17.08 5.23
N THR A 101 -1.67 -16.01 5.12
CA THR A 101 -1.20 -14.72 4.60
C THR A 101 0.02 -14.21 5.37
N ALA A 102 -0.06 -14.20 6.70
CA ALA A 102 1.04 -13.73 7.54
C ALA A 102 2.32 -14.58 7.41
N GLN A 103 2.18 -15.90 7.24
CA GLN A 103 3.32 -16.79 7.04
C GLN A 103 4.01 -16.54 5.68
N LEU A 104 3.20 -16.36 4.62
CA LEU A 104 3.76 -16.06 3.31
C LEU A 104 4.40 -14.67 3.25
N GLU A 105 3.84 -13.70 3.93
CA GLU A 105 4.41 -12.36 4.06
C GLU A 105 5.79 -12.40 4.70
N GLN A 106 5.94 -13.14 5.81
CA GLN A 106 7.25 -13.35 6.45
C GLN A 106 8.26 -14.02 5.50
N THR A 107 7.81 -14.98 4.70
CA THR A 107 8.68 -15.64 3.70
C THR A 107 9.10 -14.67 2.58
N LEU A 108 8.19 -13.83 2.10
CA LEU A 108 8.50 -12.78 1.11
C LEU A 108 9.51 -11.76 1.65
N GLU A 109 9.43 -11.45 2.94
CA GLU A 109 10.31 -10.47 3.59
C GLU A 109 11.70 -11.00 3.94
N ALA A 110 11.92 -12.32 3.97
CA ALA A 110 13.14 -12.93 4.46
C ALA A 110 14.40 -12.49 3.70
N ASP A 111 14.28 -12.30 2.37
CA ASP A 111 15.39 -11.90 1.49
C ASP A 111 15.33 -10.41 1.09
N VAL A 112 14.43 -9.62 1.69
CA VAL A 112 14.22 -8.20 1.35
C VAL A 112 15.12 -7.32 2.20
N THR A 113 15.96 -6.50 1.56
CA THR A 113 16.84 -5.57 2.27
C THR A 113 16.09 -4.34 2.79
N ALA A 114 16.68 -3.62 3.75
CA ALA A 114 16.12 -2.35 4.22
C ALA A 114 15.98 -1.32 3.08
N ALA A 115 16.89 -1.33 2.09
CA ALA A 115 16.82 -0.46 0.92
C ALA A 115 15.63 -0.79 0.01
N ASP A 116 15.31 -2.08 -0.17
CA ASP A 116 14.16 -2.51 -0.95
C ASP A 116 12.84 -2.11 -0.27
N LYS A 117 12.73 -2.31 1.05
CA LYS A 117 11.58 -1.88 1.85
C LYS A 117 11.39 -0.35 1.77
N GLN A 118 12.47 0.40 1.89
CA GLN A 118 12.41 1.87 1.76
C GLN A 118 11.99 2.30 0.36
N SER A 119 12.48 1.63 -0.69
CA SER A 119 12.11 1.91 -2.08
C SER A 119 10.63 1.62 -2.34
N ALA A 120 10.11 0.50 -1.84
CA ALA A 120 8.69 0.16 -1.91
C ALA A 120 7.83 1.20 -1.19
N GLN A 121 8.24 1.61 0.01
CA GLN A 121 7.55 2.64 0.79
C GLN A 121 7.55 4.00 0.07
N ASN A 122 8.68 4.42 -0.48
CA ASN A 122 8.77 5.65 -1.25
C ASN A 122 7.82 5.67 -2.45
N LEU A 123 7.65 4.52 -3.13
CA LEU A 123 6.68 4.39 -4.23
C LEU A 123 5.23 4.48 -3.72
N LYS A 124 4.91 3.87 -2.59
CA LYS A 124 3.59 3.98 -1.96
C LYS A 124 3.30 5.44 -1.58
N ASP A 125 4.25 6.11 -0.94
CA ASP A 125 4.11 7.51 -0.50
C ASP A 125 4.03 8.50 -1.68
N ALA A 126 4.81 8.29 -2.74
CA ALA A 126 4.75 9.13 -3.95
C ALA A 126 3.39 9.07 -4.67
N ARG A 127 2.60 8.03 -4.43
CA ARG A 127 1.31 7.78 -5.07
C ARG A 127 0.12 8.15 -4.24
N ARG A 128 0.30 8.44 -2.96
CA ARG A 128 -0.76 8.92 -2.10
C ARG A 128 -1.34 10.21 -2.70
N PRO A 129 -2.66 10.38 -2.76
CA PRO A 129 -3.27 11.61 -3.20
C PRO A 129 -2.68 12.80 -2.45
N ARG A 130 -2.52 13.94 -3.12
CA ARG A 130 -2.09 15.14 -2.40
C ARG A 130 -3.15 15.47 -1.36
N MET A 131 -2.68 15.78 -0.13
CA MET A 131 -3.55 16.15 0.97
C MET A 131 -4.57 17.20 0.55
N ASN A 132 -5.83 16.91 0.79
CA ASN A 132 -6.98 17.78 0.59
C ASN A 132 -7.65 17.99 1.95
N PHE A 133 -7.70 19.21 2.43
CA PHE A 133 -8.26 19.52 3.75
C PHE A 133 -9.75 19.20 3.83
N HIS A 134 -10.51 19.43 2.76
CA HIS A 134 -11.93 19.09 2.73
C HIS A 134 -12.17 17.58 2.88
N GLU A 135 -11.38 16.74 2.20
CA GLU A 135 -11.43 15.28 2.33
C GLU A 135 -11.07 14.80 3.75
N LEU A 136 -10.22 15.55 4.46
CA LEU A 136 -9.88 15.30 5.86
C LEU A 136 -10.93 15.82 6.86
N GLY A 137 -12.06 16.36 6.40
CA GLY A 137 -13.06 16.96 7.26
C GLY A 137 -12.63 18.30 7.86
N ILE A 138 -11.71 19.02 7.22
CA ILE A 138 -11.18 20.31 7.68
C ILE A 138 -11.66 21.42 6.73
N PRO A 139 -12.79 22.09 7.02
CA PRO A 139 -13.29 23.18 6.20
C PRO A 139 -12.37 24.39 6.20
N THR A 140 -12.56 25.27 5.21
CA THR A 140 -11.91 26.58 5.16
C THR A 140 -12.29 27.43 6.39
N GLY A 141 -11.35 28.25 6.83
CA GLY A 141 -11.47 29.09 8.03
C GLY A 141 -11.02 28.42 9.33
N LEU A 142 -10.76 27.11 9.33
CA LEU A 142 -10.26 26.43 10.51
C LEU A 142 -8.74 26.52 10.63
N VAL A 143 -8.28 26.39 11.88
CA VAL A 143 -6.88 26.59 12.27
C VAL A 143 -6.20 25.24 12.48
N LEU A 144 -4.99 25.12 11.94
CA LEU A 144 -4.08 24.03 12.24
C LEU A 144 -2.98 24.53 13.17
N LEU A 145 -2.64 23.72 14.17
CA LEU A 145 -1.56 24.01 15.09
C LEU A 145 -0.29 23.30 14.69
N PHE A 146 0.82 24.03 14.73
CA PHE A 146 2.14 23.45 14.50
C PHE A 146 2.65 22.73 15.75
N LYS A 147 3.58 21.81 15.57
CA LYS A 147 4.14 20.98 16.65
C LYS A 147 4.83 21.76 17.78
N ASP A 148 5.15 23.03 17.58
CA ASP A 148 5.71 23.91 18.62
C ASP A 148 4.64 24.38 19.63
N GLY A 149 3.35 24.12 19.36
CA GLY A 149 2.23 24.51 20.20
C GLY A 149 1.90 26.02 20.17
N GLN A 150 2.60 26.81 19.36
CA GLN A 150 2.45 28.27 19.28
C GLN A 150 2.10 28.77 17.88
N SER A 151 2.80 28.21 16.86
CA SER A 151 2.57 28.59 15.47
C SER A 151 1.30 27.97 14.94
N GLN A 152 0.58 28.73 14.12
CA GLN A 152 -0.69 28.27 13.54
C GLN A 152 -0.87 28.77 12.11
N VAL A 153 -1.68 28.08 11.33
CA VAL A 153 -2.11 28.49 9.99
C VAL A 153 -3.62 28.34 9.87
N THR A 154 -4.24 29.18 9.04
CA THR A 154 -5.66 29.08 8.71
C THR A 154 -5.83 28.40 7.37
N VAL A 155 -6.70 27.42 7.27
CA VAL A 155 -7.06 26.77 5.99
C VAL A 155 -7.87 27.74 5.14
N VAL A 156 -7.41 28.07 3.94
CA VAL A 156 -8.08 29.02 3.04
C VAL A 156 -8.66 28.36 1.78
N SER A 157 -8.24 27.13 1.48
CA SER A 157 -8.83 26.28 0.45
C SER A 157 -8.45 24.82 0.67
N ASP A 158 -8.95 23.91 -0.16
CA ASP A 158 -8.68 22.47 -0.07
C ASP A 158 -7.19 22.11 0.02
N LYS A 159 -6.29 22.97 -0.49
CA LYS A 159 -4.85 22.70 -0.61
C LYS A 159 -3.95 23.85 -0.13
N LYS A 160 -4.54 24.96 0.36
CA LYS A 160 -3.80 26.16 0.75
C LYS A 160 -4.13 26.58 2.15
N VAL A 161 -3.12 27.16 2.79
CA VAL A 161 -3.20 27.74 4.13
C VAL A 161 -2.68 29.17 4.10
N GLU A 162 -3.08 29.98 5.09
CA GLU A 162 -2.55 31.30 5.34
C GLU A 162 -1.63 31.28 6.57
N LEU A 163 -0.38 31.70 6.38
CA LEU A 163 0.60 31.94 7.43
C LEU A 163 1.03 33.41 7.37
N ASP A 164 0.90 34.16 8.44
CA ASP A 164 1.32 35.58 8.51
C ASP A 164 0.73 36.42 7.35
N ARG A 165 -0.58 36.26 7.06
CA ARG A 165 -1.29 36.93 5.95
C ARG A 165 -0.78 36.54 4.55
N THR A 166 0.01 35.48 4.43
CA THR A 166 0.53 34.97 3.15
C THR A 166 -0.11 33.63 2.84
N VAL A 167 -0.79 33.51 1.70
CA VAL A 167 -1.38 32.25 1.23
C VAL A 167 -0.30 31.39 0.56
N CYS A 168 -0.09 30.22 1.11
CA CYS A 168 0.93 29.29 0.63
C CYS A 168 0.47 27.81 0.73
N SER A 169 1.31 26.88 0.33
CA SER A 169 1.08 25.45 0.60
C SER A 169 1.46 25.12 2.05
N LEU A 170 0.88 24.06 2.62
CA LEU A 170 1.26 23.60 3.96
C LEU A 170 2.75 23.24 4.03
N THR A 171 3.33 22.72 2.94
CA THR A 171 4.78 22.44 2.85
C THR A 171 5.61 23.71 2.95
N ALA A 172 5.22 24.78 2.26
CA ALA A 172 5.93 26.07 2.32
C ALA A 172 5.82 26.71 3.73
N ALA A 173 4.63 26.66 4.33
CA ALA A 173 4.45 27.11 5.73
C ALA A 173 5.33 26.31 6.69
N THR A 174 5.41 24.99 6.54
CA THR A 174 6.25 24.12 7.38
C THR A 174 7.72 24.43 7.22
N ARG A 175 8.22 24.60 5.97
CA ARG A 175 9.61 24.97 5.72
C ARG A 175 9.99 26.30 6.35
N LYS A 176 9.12 27.31 6.19
CA LYS A 176 9.31 28.63 6.80
C LYS A 176 9.44 28.54 8.32
N LEU A 177 8.57 27.79 8.99
CA LEU A 177 8.59 27.63 10.46
C LEU A 177 9.79 26.81 10.95
N LEU A 178 10.31 25.89 10.12
CA LEU A 178 11.50 25.11 10.43
C LEU A 178 12.83 25.77 9.98
N GLY A 179 12.77 26.93 9.30
CA GLY A 179 13.96 27.58 8.76
C GLY A 179 14.66 26.80 7.66
N LEU A 180 13.91 26.01 6.89
CA LEU A 180 14.46 25.16 5.83
C LEU A 180 14.42 25.85 4.45
N PRO A 181 15.33 25.52 3.52
CA PRO A 181 15.29 26.00 2.15
C PRO A 181 13.98 25.66 1.42
N ASP A 182 13.61 26.47 0.42
CA ASP A 182 12.34 26.30 -0.31
C ASP A 182 12.25 25.00 -1.11
N ASP A 183 13.36 24.43 -1.51
CA ASP A 183 13.49 23.18 -2.25
C ASP A 183 13.71 21.94 -1.35
N TYR A 184 13.84 22.14 -0.02
CA TYR A 184 14.07 21.02 0.90
C TYR A 184 12.90 20.02 0.87
N PRO A 185 13.16 18.73 0.60
CA PRO A 185 12.11 17.71 0.58
C PRO A 185 11.53 17.50 1.98
N LEU A 186 10.24 17.77 2.15
CA LEU A 186 9.56 17.71 3.44
C LEU A 186 8.13 17.21 3.29
N GLN A 187 7.76 16.28 4.15
CA GLN A 187 6.37 15.88 4.36
C GLN A 187 5.76 16.75 5.48
N PRO A 188 4.77 17.61 5.21
CA PRO A 188 4.25 18.55 6.22
C PRO A 188 3.35 17.91 7.26
N SER A 189 2.60 16.86 6.92
CA SER A 189 1.54 16.28 7.74
C SER A 189 1.92 15.88 9.17
N PRO A 190 3.14 15.38 9.48
CA PRO A 190 3.52 15.05 10.85
C PRO A 190 3.75 16.27 11.76
N HIS A 191 3.87 17.46 11.16
CA HIS A 191 4.20 18.68 11.89
C HIS A 191 2.97 19.50 12.33
N TRP A 192 1.77 19.10 11.89
CA TRP A 192 0.55 19.82 12.12
C TRP A 192 -0.51 18.96 12.80
N THR A 193 -1.31 19.60 13.63
CA THR A 193 -2.44 18.95 14.30
C THR A 193 -3.74 19.74 14.08
N PHE A 194 -4.83 18.99 14.03
CA PHE A 194 -6.19 19.50 14.02
C PHE A 194 -6.99 18.76 15.09
N ASN A 195 -7.64 19.51 16.00
CA ASN A 195 -8.38 18.94 17.15
C ASN A 195 -7.57 17.91 17.96
N GLY A 196 -6.26 18.13 18.12
CA GLY A 196 -5.37 17.24 18.89
C GLY A 196 -4.86 16.00 18.13
N GLN A 197 -5.32 15.76 16.90
CA GLN A 197 -4.83 14.70 16.05
C GLN A 197 -3.85 15.22 14.99
N SER A 198 -2.80 14.47 14.69
CA SER A 198 -1.87 14.85 13.60
C SER A 198 -2.56 14.74 12.25
N LEU A 199 -2.24 15.66 11.33
CA LEU A 199 -2.75 15.56 9.95
C LEU A 199 -2.30 14.28 9.25
N LYS A 200 -1.16 13.70 9.67
CA LYS A 200 -0.73 12.39 9.19
C LYS A 200 -1.72 11.30 9.59
N ALA A 201 -2.11 11.24 10.85
CA ALA A 201 -3.08 10.26 11.34
C ALA A 201 -4.46 10.44 10.70
N LEU A 202 -4.93 11.69 10.54
CA LEU A 202 -6.19 11.98 9.84
C LEU A 202 -6.14 11.52 8.37
N TYR A 203 -5.03 11.78 7.70
CA TYR A 203 -4.83 11.38 6.31
C TYR A 203 -4.82 9.84 6.15
N GLU A 204 -4.11 9.14 7.02
CA GLU A 204 -4.06 7.67 7.06
C GLU A 204 -5.44 7.07 7.35
N ALA A 205 -6.20 7.66 8.28
CA ALA A 205 -7.56 7.20 8.58
C ALA A 205 -8.53 7.30 7.37
N VAL A 206 -8.35 8.32 6.51
CA VAL A 206 -9.21 8.53 5.33
C VAL A 206 -8.76 7.65 4.14
N HIS A 207 -7.46 7.45 3.97
CA HIS A 207 -6.92 6.81 2.76
C HIS A 207 -6.43 5.36 2.99
N ASP A 208 -6.10 4.98 4.23
CA ASP A 208 -5.67 3.61 4.58
C ASP A 208 -6.81 2.84 5.30
N GLY A 209 -7.90 3.51 5.69
CA GLY A 209 -9.08 2.94 6.36
C GLY A 209 -10.14 2.34 5.42
N GLY A 210 -9.81 2.08 4.19
CA GLY A 210 -10.66 1.40 3.22
C GLY A 210 -10.37 -0.11 3.20
N GLU A 211 -10.48 -0.79 4.35
CA GLU A 211 -10.67 -2.23 4.43
C GLU A 211 -12.17 -2.56 4.55
#